data_5fe9673f552bbf21377b2beb8c93675e
#
_entry.id   5fe9673f552bbf21377b2beb8c93675e
#
_cell.length_a   1.000
_cell.length_b   1.000
_cell.length_c   1.000
_cell.angle_alpha   90.00
_cell.angle_beta   90.00
_cell.angle_gamma   90.00
#
_symmetry.space_group_name_H-M   'P 1'
#
loop_
_entity.id
_entity.type
_entity.pdbx_description
1 polymer ?
#
loop_
_entity_poly.entity_id
_entity_poly.type
_entity_poly.pdbx_seq_one_letter_code
_entity_poly.pdbx_strand_id
1 'polypeptide(L)'
;LCPAIFKINAVERNAFVIITGIDVCPLTGATVDGGWPQGHEPQENLHTLVIVHTDSKHIGFGSCFTSGKLIVGAVELLWPLLKGELAIEPERVSEKLHQSTFWQGRGGSVTHAISGIDIALWDLMGKACGQPVSRLMGGNYRDRIKPYGSILFDEPEALAKTLESVVARGFKAIKMGWRPFGRRDRAFDELLVQTARDTVGDNVELMVDAGGSEQFWPHGTNWARNTAMMLADYDITWFEEALPPDDINGFVELTRVSPVPISGGE
;
A
#
# COMPACT_ATOMS: atom_id res chain seq x y z
N LEU A 1 -5.62 47.53 -31.90
CA LEU A 1 -5.38 46.85 -30.60
C LEU A 1 -6.73 46.56 -30.00
N CYS A 2 -7.23 45.35 -30.19
CA CYS A 2 -8.48 44.88 -29.60
C CYS A 2 -8.14 44.09 -28.32
N PRO A 3 -8.58 44.46 -27.14
CA PRO A 3 -8.43 43.62 -25.98
C PRO A 3 -9.37 42.44 -26.10
N ALA A 4 -8.84 41.24 -26.21
CA ALA A 4 -9.62 40.02 -26.08
C ALA A 4 -10.19 39.93 -24.67
N ILE A 5 -11.47 40.22 -24.53
CA ILE A 5 -12.21 39.99 -23.27
C ILE A 5 -12.53 38.49 -23.23
N PHE A 6 -11.72 37.72 -22.47
CA PHE A 6 -12.10 36.38 -22.08
C PHE A 6 -13.28 36.48 -21.08
N LYS A 7 -14.47 36.24 -21.54
CA LYS A 7 -15.62 36.00 -20.64
C LYS A 7 -15.49 34.59 -20.09
N ILE A 8 -15.01 34.45 -18.85
CA ILE A 8 -15.22 33.25 -18.06
C ILE A 8 -16.72 33.24 -17.73
N ASN A 9 -17.50 32.42 -18.41
CA ASN A 9 -18.87 32.17 -18.03
C ASN A 9 -18.83 31.60 -16.58
N ALA A 10 -19.63 32.19 -15.70
CA ALA A 10 -19.78 31.67 -14.36
C ALA A 10 -20.23 30.20 -14.48
N VAL A 11 -19.44 29.31 -13.95
CA VAL A 11 -19.81 27.90 -13.77
C VAL A 11 -21.09 27.90 -12.96
N GLU A 12 -22.13 27.27 -13.49
CA GLU A 12 -23.43 27.18 -12.78
C GLU A 12 -23.18 26.62 -11.37
N ARG A 13 -23.73 27.26 -10.36
CA ARG A 13 -23.57 26.93 -8.92
C ARG A 13 -24.06 25.52 -8.54
N ASN A 14 -24.51 24.68 -9.46
CA ASN A 14 -24.97 23.31 -9.28
C ASN A 14 -23.85 22.26 -9.28
N ALA A 15 -22.59 22.67 -9.33
CA ALA A 15 -21.41 21.75 -9.38
C ALA A 15 -20.72 21.56 -8.02
N PHE A 16 -21.25 22.07 -6.92
CA PHE A 16 -20.66 21.87 -5.61
C PHE A 16 -21.19 20.58 -4.98
N VAL A 17 -20.30 19.65 -4.72
CA VAL A 17 -20.56 18.42 -3.97
C VAL A 17 -19.95 18.61 -2.57
N ILE A 18 -20.81 18.90 -1.58
CA ILE A 18 -20.38 19.29 -0.24
C ILE A 18 -20.43 18.09 0.68
N ILE A 19 -19.38 17.89 1.49
CA ILE A 19 -19.30 16.84 2.49
C ILE A 19 -20.29 17.12 3.63
N THR A 20 -21.23 16.18 3.85
CA THR A 20 -22.29 16.28 4.87
C THR A 20 -22.19 15.23 5.95
N GLY A 21 -21.48 14.14 5.74
CA GLY A 21 -21.33 13.05 6.70
C GLY A 21 -20.14 12.15 6.37
N ILE A 22 -19.72 11.37 7.36
CA ILE A 22 -18.70 10.35 7.21
C ILE A 22 -19.04 9.17 8.12
N ASP A 23 -19.04 7.96 7.57
CA ASP A 23 -19.20 6.73 8.31
C ASP A 23 -17.89 5.94 8.31
N VAL A 24 -17.63 5.26 9.41
CA VAL A 24 -16.50 4.33 9.56
C VAL A 24 -17.06 2.94 9.79
N CYS A 25 -16.76 2.02 8.89
CA CYS A 25 -17.24 0.65 8.94
C CYS A 25 -16.05 -0.32 9.06
N PRO A 26 -15.72 -0.79 10.27
CA PRO A 26 -14.71 -1.82 10.45
C PRO A 26 -15.16 -3.15 9.82
N LEU A 27 -14.30 -3.75 8.99
CA LEU A 27 -14.58 -5.02 8.33
C LEU A 27 -13.93 -6.17 9.10
N THR A 28 -14.71 -7.19 9.46
CA THR A 28 -14.21 -8.38 10.13
C THR A 28 -13.90 -9.51 9.13
N GLY A 29 -12.92 -10.36 9.44
CA GLY A 29 -12.58 -11.52 8.61
C GLY A 29 -11.77 -11.21 7.34
N ALA A 30 -11.30 -9.97 7.17
CA ALA A 30 -10.46 -9.59 6.04
C ALA A 30 -8.96 -9.83 6.27
N THR A 31 -8.59 -10.22 7.49
CA THR A 31 -7.19 -10.48 7.84
C THR A 31 -6.85 -11.93 7.47
N VAL A 32 -5.80 -12.10 6.67
CA VAL A 32 -5.33 -13.43 6.26
C VAL A 32 -4.62 -14.11 7.43
N ASP A 33 -4.88 -15.40 7.64
CA ASP A 33 -4.20 -16.20 8.65
C ASP A 33 -2.69 -16.25 8.41
N GLY A 34 -1.94 -15.98 9.48
CA GLY A 34 -0.48 -16.07 9.50
C GLY A 34 0.23 -14.84 8.92
N GLY A 35 1.28 -14.46 9.55
CA GLY A 35 2.10 -13.30 9.15
C GLY A 35 1.90 -12.08 10.04
N TRP A 36 0.96 -12.11 11.00
CA TRP A 36 0.75 -11.02 11.95
C TRP A 36 1.47 -11.28 13.29
N PRO A 37 1.96 -10.24 13.98
CA PRO A 37 2.54 -10.37 15.31
C PRO A 37 1.57 -11.02 16.28
N GLN A 38 2.09 -11.71 17.28
CA GLN A 38 1.30 -12.23 18.39
C GLN A 38 0.49 -11.09 19.03
N GLY A 39 -0.82 -11.30 19.23
CA GLY A 39 -1.73 -10.31 19.79
C GLY A 39 -2.68 -9.67 18.80
N HIS A 40 -2.55 -9.98 17.50
CA HIS A 40 -3.58 -9.66 16.51
C HIS A 40 -4.40 -10.90 16.20
N GLU A 41 -5.64 -10.90 16.64
CA GLU A 41 -6.58 -11.96 16.31
C GLU A 41 -7.12 -11.75 14.89
N PRO A 42 -7.39 -12.84 14.11
CA PRO A 42 -7.97 -12.73 12.78
C PRO A 42 -9.34 -12.01 12.75
N GLN A 43 -10.02 -11.96 13.88
CA GLN A 43 -11.29 -11.22 14.06
C GLN A 43 -11.05 -9.72 14.30
N GLU A 44 -9.85 -9.31 14.71
CA GLU A 44 -9.50 -7.90 14.80
C GLU A 44 -9.28 -7.39 13.38
N ASN A 45 -10.21 -6.58 12.95
CA ASN A 45 -10.16 -6.01 11.61
C ASN A 45 -9.01 -5.03 11.48
N LEU A 46 -8.16 -5.29 10.51
CA LEU A 46 -7.17 -4.35 10.02
C LEU A 46 -7.64 -3.62 8.76
N HIS A 47 -8.86 -3.91 8.29
CA HIS A 47 -9.48 -3.19 7.18
C HIS A 47 -10.68 -2.40 7.67
N THR A 48 -10.65 -1.12 7.41
CA THR A 48 -11.73 -0.20 7.78
C THR A 48 -12.18 0.56 6.56
N LEU A 49 -13.47 0.45 6.23
CA LEU A 49 -14.09 1.23 5.17
C LEU A 49 -14.43 2.62 5.69
N VAL A 50 -14.13 3.63 4.90
CA VAL A 50 -14.49 5.02 5.13
C VAL A 50 -15.50 5.42 4.06
N ILE A 51 -16.67 5.90 4.48
CA ILE A 51 -17.76 6.27 3.59
C ILE A 51 -18.04 7.77 3.76
N VAL A 52 -17.82 8.54 2.71
CA VAL A 52 -18.07 9.99 2.72
C VAL A 52 -19.38 10.30 2.04
N HIS A 53 -20.28 10.94 2.78
CA HIS A 53 -21.59 11.40 2.30
C HIS A 53 -21.55 12.85 1.86
N THR A 54 -22.37 13.17 0.87
CA THR A 54 -22.46 14.53 0.35
C THR A 54 -23.93 15.02 0.27
N ASP A 55 -24.13 16.28 0.00
CA ASP A 55 -25.44 16.89 -0.31
C ASP A 55 -25.99 16.48 -1.70
N SER A 56 -25.22 15.71 -2.45
CA SER A 56 -25.61 15.14 -3.75
C SER A 56 -26.01 13.67 -3.63
N LYS A 57 -26.33 13.03 -4.76
CA LYS A 57 -26.60 11.59 -4.82
C LYS A 57 -25.33 10.71 -4.71
N HIS A 58 -24.15 11.32 -4.76
CA HIS A 58 -22.89 10.58 -4.76
C HIS A 58 -22.38 10.32 -3.35
N ILE A 59 -21.90 9.11 -3.13
CA ILE A 59 -21.24 8.64 -1.91
C ILE A 59 -19.87 8.14 -2.31
N GLY A 60 -18.83 8.52 -1.55
CA GLY A 60 -17.46 8.07 -1.77
C GLY A 60 -17.08 6.94 -0.84
N PHE A 61 -16.29 6.00 -1.37
CA PHE A 61 -15.78 4.87 -0.64
C PHE A 61 -14.24 4.90 -0.64
N GLY A 62 -13.66 4.83 0.54
CA GLY A 62 -12.24 4.64 0.75
C GLY A 62 -11.99 3.57 1.80
N SER A 63 -10.76 3.17 1.95
CA SER A 63 -10.39 2.20 2.98
C SER A 63 -9.02 2.53 3.57
N CYS A 64 -8.79 2.07 4.78
CA CYS A 64 -7.50 2.14 5.43
C CYS A 64 -7.16 0.80 6.08
N PHE A 65 -5.88 0.51 6.12
CA PHE A 65 -5.35 -0.71 6.69
C PHE A 65 -4.86 -0.44 8.11
N THR A 66 -5.82 -0.40 9.05
CA THR A 66 -5.54 -0.33 10.50
C THR A 66 -6.82 -0.61 11.30
N SER A 67 -6.69 -0.71 12.63
CA SER A 67 -7.81 -0.98 13.54
C SER A 67 -8.94 0.06 13.39
N GLY A 68 -10.15 -0.42 13.21
CA GLY A 68 -11.34 0.42 13.11
C GLY A 68 -11.56 1.32 14.32
N LYS A 69 -11.19 0.90 15.52
CA LYS A 69 -11.27 1.74 16.75
C LYS A 69 -10.40 2.98 16.62
N LEU A 70 -9.20 2.83 16.06
CA LEU A 70 -8.27 3.96 15.84
C LEU A 70 -8.80 4.90 14.76
N ILE A 71 -9.41 4.35 13.70
CA ILE A 71 -9.98 5.15 12.62
C ILE A 71 -11.21 5.94 13.09
N VAL A 72 -12.08 5.34 13.90
CA VAL A 72 -13.23 6.08 14.49
C VAL A 72 -12.74 7.31 15.25
N GLY A 73 -11.80 7.17 16.18
CA GLY A 73 -11.27 8.29 16.93
C GLY A 73 -10.55 9.34 16.06
N ALA A 74 -9.80 8.89 15.04
CA ALA A 74 -9.17 9.81 14.11
C ALA A 74 -10.19 10.59 13.26
N VAL A 75 -11.24 9.92 12.78
CA VAL A 75 -12.32 10.57 11.99
C VAL A 75 -13.10 11.58 12.85
N GLU A 76 -13.37 11.28 14.11
CA GLU A 76 -13.99 12.26 15.04
C GLU A 76 -13.14 13.53 15.17
N LEU A 77 -11.82 13.37 15.25
CA LEU A 77 -10.87 14.51 15.27
C LEU A 77 -10.89 15.30 13.95
N LEU A 78 -10.96 14.61 12.81
CA LEU A 78 -10.91 15.21 11.48
C LEU A 78 -12.23 15.83 11.03
N TRP A 79 -13.35 15.37 11.56
CA TRP A 79 -14.70 15.77 11.12
C TRP A 79 -14.94 17.30 11.11
N PRO A 80 -14.56 18.09 12.12
CA PRO A 80 -14.72 19.53 12.10
C PRO A 80 -14.00 20.24 10.94
N LEU A 81 -12.93 19.62 10.42
CA LEU A 81 -12.15 20.13 9.30
C LEU A 81 -12.75 19.76 7.95
N LEU A 82 -13.52 18.66 7.91
CA LEU A 82 -14.13 18.09 6.70
C LEU A 82 -15.53 18.62 6.40
N LYS A 83 -16.31 18.85 7.46
CA LYS A 83 -17.70 19.27 7.31
C LYS A 83 -17.82 20.56 6.49
N GLY A 84 -18.58 20.47 5.39
CA GLY A 84 -18.81 21.61 4.51
C GLY A 84 -17.74 21.85 3.45
N GLU A 85 -16.70 20.99 3.40
CA GLU A 85 -15.68 21.05 2.34
C GLU A 85 -16.21 20.49 1.01
N LEU A 86 -15.57 20.90 -0.08
CA LEU A 86 -15.88 20.42 -1.43
C LEU A 86 -15.28 19.02 -1.64
N ALA A 87 -16.14 18.03 -1.78
CA ALA A 87 -15.72 16.64 -1.96
C ALA A 87 -15.00 16.36 -3.29
N ILE A 88 -15.11 17.28 -4.26
CA ILE A 88 -14.45 17.16 -5.58
C ILE A 88 -13.11 17.87 -5.66
N GLU A 89 -12.53 18.22 -4.53
CA GLU A 89 -11.17 18.81 -4.41
C GLU A 89 -10.29 17.94 -3.49
N PRO A 90 -10.03 16.66 -3.84
CA PRO A 90 -9.38 15.72 -2.96
C PRO A 90 -8.01 16.20 -2.47
N GLU A 91 -7.15 16.67 -3.37
CA GLU A 91 -5.81 17.14 -3.00
C GLU A 91 -5.84 18.32 -2.02
N ARG A 92 -6.72 19.31 -2.26
CA ARG A 92 -6.85 20.46 -1.36
C ARG A 92 -7.35 20.06 0.03
N VAL A 93 -8.32 19.15 0.09
CA VAL A 93 -8.87 18.67 1.36
C VAL A 93 -7.84 17.83 2.10
N SER A 94 -7.16 16.92 1.40
CA SER A 94 -6.09 16.10 1.97
C SER A 94 -4.97 16.96 2.57
N GLU A 95 -4.48 17.95 1.83
CA GLU A 95 -3.46 18.89 2.29
C GLU A 95 -3.93 19.67 3.53
N LYS A 96 -5.18 20.18 3.53
CA LYS A 96 -5.77 20.83 4.70
C LYS A 96 -5.76 19.95 5.94
N LEU A 97 -6.12 18.66 5.78
CA LEU A 97 -6.12 17.72 6.89
C LEU A 97 -4.70 17.49 7.44
N HIS A 98 -3.72 17.24 6.57
CA HIS A 98 -2.33 17.06 6.98
C HIS A 98 -1.75 18.28 7.70
N GLN A 99 -1.98 19.47 7.17
CA GLN A 99 -1.50 20.72 7.80
C GLN A 99 -2.17 20.96 9.15
N SER A 100 -3.47 20.72 9.26
CA SER A 100 -4.24 20.98 10.48
C SER A 100 -3.97 19.98 11.60
N THR A 101 -3.46 18.78 11.26
CA THR A 101 -3.19 17.70 12.22
C THR A 101 -1.70 17.46 12.48
N PHE A 102 -0.85 18.35 12.03
CA PHE A 102 0.60 18.23 12.16
C PHE A 102 1.05 17.91 13.60
N TRP A 103 0.42 18.53 14.60
CA TRP A 103 0.74 18.33 16.01
C TRP A 103 0.17 17.04 16.63
N GLN A 104 -0.83 16.41 15.98
CA GLN A 104 -1.39 15.14 16.41
C GLN A 104 -0.60 13.93 15.88
N GLY A 105 0.35 14.16 15.00
CA GLY A 105 1.23 13.15 14.42
C GLY A 105 1.30 13.24 12.90
N ARG A 106 2.47 12.94 12.36
CA ARG A 106 2.73 12.94 10.90
C ARG A 106 2.73 11.55 10.29
N GLY A 107 2.22 10.58 11.02
CA GLY A 107 2.14 9.17 10.66
C GLY A 107 1.10 8.45 11.53
N GLY A 108 0.95 7.15 11.34
CA GLY A 108 0.05 6.31 12.11
C GLY A 108 -1.43 6.57 11.86
N SER A 109 -2.27 6.40 12.88
CA SER A 109 -3.73 6.31 12.73
C SER A 109 -4.40 7.52 12.11
N VAL A 110 -3.89 8.74 12.37
CA VAL A 110 -4.44 9.98 11.77
C VAL A 110 -4.15 9.99 10.28
N THR A 111 -2.93 9.64 9.87
CA THR A 111 -2.55 9.55 8.44
C THR A 111 -3.32 8.45 7.72
N HIS A 112 -3.52 7.29 8.35
CA HIS A 112 -4.37 6.23 7.80
C HIS A 112 -5.80 6.71 7.57
N ALA A 113 -6.38 7.44 8.53
CA ALA A 113 -7.73 8.01 8.36
C ALA A 113 -7.79 9.03 7.23
N ILE A 114 -6.80 9.91 7.13
CA ILE A 114 -6.69 10.88 6.02
C ILE A 114 -6.61 10.14 4.68
N SER A 115 -5.80 9.08 4.58
CA SER A 115 -5.70 8.26 3.35
C SER A 115 -7.04 7.62 2.97
N GLY A 116 -7.77 7.06 3.94
CA GLY A 116 -9.12 6.51 3.69
C GLY A 116 -10.10 7.58 3.20
N ILE A 117 -10.05 8.79 3.76
CA ILE A 117 -10.85 9.93 3.32
C ILE A 117 -10.44 10.37 1.92
N ASP A 118 -9.15 10.51 1.66
CA ASP A 118 -8.61 10.92 0.36
C ASP A 118 -9.07 9.97 -0.76
N ILE A 119 -8.95 8.66 -0.57
CA ILE A 119 -9.46 7.66 -1.50
C ILE A 119 -10.97 7.85 -1.75
N ALA A 120 -11.76 8.10 -0.69
CA ALA A 120 -13.20 8.33 -0.83
C ALA A 120 -13.53 9.62 -1.61
N LEU A 121 -12.71 10.66 -1.46
CA LEU A 121 -12.88 11.92 -2.21
C LEU A 121 -12.52 11.74 -3.68
N TRP A 122 -11.47 10.99 -4.00
CA TRP A 122 -11.15 10.64 -5.39
C TRP A 122 -12.25 9.79 -6.04
N ASP A 123 -12.83 8.84 -5.31
CA ASP A 123 -13.99 8.07 -5.77
C ASP A 123 -15.21 8.98 -6.04
N LEU A 124 -15.49 9.94 -5.15
CA LEU A 124 -16.53 10.95 -5.33
C LEU A 124 -16.30 11.81 -6.55
N MET A 125 -15.07 12.32 -6.72
CA MET A 125 -14.69 13.13 -7.89
C MET A 125 -14.89 12.34 -9.18
N GLY A 126 -14.48 11.06 -9.20
CA GLY A 126 -14.70 10.15 -10.32
C GLY A 126 -16.18 9.99 -10.66
N LYS A 127 -17.02 9.76 -9.67
CA LYS A 127 -18.48 9.62 -9.83
C LYS A 127 -19.14 10.92 -10.27
N ALA A 128 -18.73 12.06 -9.71
CA ALA A 128 -19.27 13.37 -10.08
C ALA A 128 -18.91 13.77 -11.52
N CYS A 129 -17.69 13.47 -11.95
CA CYS A 129 -17.20 13.74 -13.31
C CYS A 129 -17.58 12.65 -14.32
N GLY A 130 -18.10 11.50 -13.90
CA GLY A 130 -18.36 10.36 -14.76
C GLY A 130 -17.10 9.79 -15.41
N GLN A 131 -15.95 9.88 -14.71
CA GLN A 131 -14.64 9.45 -15.19
C GLN A 131 -13.95 8.52 -14.17
N PRO A 132 -13.21 7.52 -14.63
CA PRO A 132 -12.36 6.73 -13.72
C PRO A 132 -11.25 7.61 -13.15
N VAL A 133 -10.86 7.32 -11.91
CA VAL A 133 -9.81 8.07 -11.20
C VAL A 133 -8.50 8.09 -11.98
N SER A 134 -8.14 7.02 -12.67
CA SER A 134 -6.94 6.97 -13.52
C SER A 134 -6.90 8.06 -14.60
N ARG A 135 -8.04 8.45 -15.15
CA ARG A 135 -8.12 9.57 -16.11
C ARG A 135 -7.98 10.92 -15.43
N LEU A 136 -8.56 11.07 -14.25
CA LEU A 136 -8.48 12.31 -13.49
C LEU A 136 -7.04 12.56 -12.98
N MET A 137 -6.30 11.50 -12.70
CA MET A 137 -4.89 11.56 -12.28
C MET A 137 -3.88 11.62 -13.43
N GLY A 138 -4.29 11.96 -14.64
CA GLY A 138 -3.37 12.17 -15.76
C GLY A 138 -3.52 11.21 -16.96
N GLY A 139 -4.40 10.22 -16.84
CA GLY A 139 -4.75 9.30 -17.92
C GLY A 139 -4.10 7.92 -17.83
N ASN A 140 -4.53 7.04 -18.70
CA ASN A 140 -4.05 5.66 -18.74
C ASN A 140 -2.84 5.57 -19.69
N TYR A 141 -1.67 5.33 -19.13
CA TYR A 141 -0.46 5.04 -19.90
C TYR A 141 -0.36 3.56 -20.28
N ARG A 142 -1.11 2.69 -19.60
CA ARG A 142 -1.15 1.24 -19.84
C ARG A 142 -2.57 0.74 -19.67
N ASP A 143 -3.00 -0.15 -20.55
CA ASP A 143 -4.31 -0.79 -20.47
C ASP A 143 -4.32 -2.01 -19.55
N ARG A 144 -3.14 -2.58 -19.30
CA ARG A 144 -2.94 -3.76 -18.45
C ARG A 144 -1.68 -3.63 -17.64
N ILE A 145 -1.72 -4.18 -16.42
CA ILE A 145 -0.58 -4.33 -15.51
C ILE A 145 -0.35 -5.82 -15.29
N LYS A 146 0.91 -6.23 -15.32
CA LYS A 146 1.31 -7.60 -14.99
C LYS A 146 1.18 -7.80 -13.46
N PRO A 147 0.30 -8.68 -12.99
CA PRO A 147 0.21 -8.99 -11.58
C PRO A 147 1.32 -9.96 -11.17
N TYR A 148 1.70 -9.93 -9.91
CA TYR A 148 2.46 -11.01 -9.30
C TYR A 148 1.62 -11.75 -8.25
N GLY A 149 1.91 -13.04 -8.07
CA GLY A 149 1.40 -13.81 -6.93
C GLY A 149 2.18 -13.44 -5.68
N SER A 150 1.50 -12.97 -4.63
CA SER A 150 2.13 -12.73 -3.33
C SER A 150 1.93 -13.96 -2.45
N ILE A 151 3.02 -14.52 -1.94
CA ILE A 151 3.02 -15.69 -1.06
C ILE A 151 3.95 -15.47 0.12
N LEU A 152 3.80 -16.28 1.16
CA LEU A 152 4.73 -16.31 2.27
C LEU A 152 5.81 -17.36 1.99
N PHE A 153 7.04 -17.12 2.49
CA PHE A 153 8.03 -18.18 2.59
C PHE A 153 7.54 -19.28 3.54
N ASP A 154 7.98 -20.49 3.27
CA ASP A 154 7.72 -21.67 4.11
C ASP A 154 8.92 -22.61 4.05
N GLU A 155 8.86 -23.77 4.69
CA GLU A 155 9.85 -24.82 4.53
C GLU A 155 9.98 -25.20 3.04
N PRO A 156 11.16 -25.58 2.53
CA PRO A 156 11.44 -25.74 1.10
C PRO A 156 10.39 -26.57 0.34
N GLU A 157 9.98 -27.71 0.90
CA GLU A 157 8.99 -28.58 0.24
C GLU A 157 7.59 -27.94 0.14
N ALA A 158 7.16 -27.19 1.18
CA ALA A 158 5.88 -26.51 1.19
C ALA A 158 5.91 -25.28 0.26
N LEU A 159 7.04 -24.57 0.26
CA LEU A 159 7.29 -23.45 -0.66
C LEU A 159 7.19 -23.91 -2.13
N ALA A 160 7.87 -25.00 -2.49
CA ALA A 160 7.83 -25.54 -3.84
C ALA A 160 6.39 -25.85 -4.31
N LYS A 161 5.61 -26.54 -3.48
CA LYS A 161 4.20 -26.85 -3.79
C LYS A 161 3.33 -25.60 -3.98
N THR A 162 3.56 -24.58 -3.15
CA THR A 162 2.84 -23.31 -3.26
C THR A 162 3.21 -22.60 -4.57
N LEU A 163 4.49 -22.55 -4.91
CA LEU A 163 4.99 -21.97 -6.15
C LEU A 163 4.42 -22.66 -7.39
N GLU A 164 4.42 -24.00 -7.44
CA GLU A 164 3.80 -24.77 -8.51
C GLU A 164 2.33 -24.41 -8.70
N SER A 165 1.58 -24.31 -7.60
CA SER A 165 0.16 -23.90 -7.63
C SER A 165 -0.04 -22.50 -8.21
N VAL A 166 0.82 -21.54 -7.83
CA VAL A 166 0.75 -20.16 -8.33
C VAL A 166 1.10 -20.07 -9.82
N VAL A 167 2.14 -20.81 -10.25
CA VAL A 167 2.51 -20.92 -11.67
C VAL A 167 1.39 -21.57 -12.48
N ALA A 168 0.76 -22.63 -11.96
CA ALA A 168 -0.36 -23.30 -12.61
C ALA A 168 -1.59 -22.37 -12.82
N ARG A 169 -1.75 -21.35 -11.97
CA ARG A 169 -2.77 -20.29 -12.13
C ARG A 169 -2.41 -19.25 -13.20
N GLY A 170 -1.22 -19.34 -13.80
CA GLY A 170 -0.79 -18.49 -14.92
C GLY A 170 0.04 -17.27 -14.50
N PHE A 171 0.41 -17.12 -13.23
CA PHE A 171 1.29 -16.04 -12.79
C PHE A 171 2.70 -16.21 -13.42
N LYS A 172 3.27 -15.08 -13.85
CA LYS A 172 4.61 -14.99 -14.43
C LYS A 172 5.57 -14.18 -13.57
N ALA A 173 5.11 -13.76 -12.40
CA ALA A 173 5.87 -13.06 -11.38
C ALA A 173 5.34 -13.48 -10.00
N ILE A 174 6.22 -13.69 -9.04
CA ILE A 174 5.87 -14.15 -7.69
C ILE A 174 6.73 -13.41 -6.67
N LYS A 175 6.11 -12.77 -5.67
CA LYS A 175 6.78 -12.19 -4.52
C LYS A 175 6.62 -13.13 -3.33
N MET A 176 7.74 -13.51 -2.73
CA MET A 176 7.84 -14.36 -1.55
C MET A 176 8.27 -13.50 -0.38
N GLY A 177 7.55 -13.57 0.75
CA GLY A 177 7.86 -12.72 1.88
C GLY A 177 7.80 -13.42 3.23
N TRP A 178 8.43 -12.80 4.21
CA TRP A 178 8.27 -13.03 5.64
C TRP A 178 8.60 -14.47 6.12
N ARG A 179 8.06 -14.86 7.29
CA ARG A 179 8.22 -16.20 7.91
C ARG A 179 9.70 -16.60 8.07
N PRO A 180 10.17 -17.81 7.60
CA PRO A 180 11.51 -18.24 7.96
C PRO A 180 12.65 -17.47 7.29
N PHE A 181 12.41 -16.74 6.20
CA PHE A 181 13.46 -15.99 5.51
C PHE A 181 14.03 -14.88 6.42
N GLY A 182 15.35 -14.85 6.53
CA GLY A 182 16.05 -13.93 7.44
C GLY A 182 15.91 -14.28 8.93
N ARG A 183 15.39 -15.46 9.28
CA ARG A 183 15.13 -15.84 10.69
C ARG A 183 16.00 -17.00 11.22
N ARG A 184 16.67 -17.72 10.33
CA ARG A 184 17.58 -18.81 10.70
C ARG A 184 19.00 -18.40 10.37
N ASP A 185 19.57 -18.95 9.34
CA ASP A 185 20.92 -18.65 8.89
C ASP A 185 20.96 -18.41 7.38
N ARG A 186 22.08 -17.90 6.92
CA ARG A 186 22.29 -17.56 5.51
C ARG A 186 22.10 -18.75 4.57
N ALA A 187 22.57 -19.93 4.98
CA ALA A 187 22.50 -21.13 4.12
C ALA A 187 21.04 -21.55 3.92
N PHE A 188 20.23 -21.38 4.95
CA PHE A 188 18.78 -21.65 4.84
C PHE A 188 18.07 -20.62 3.97
N ASP A 189 18.40 -19.33 4.10
CA ASP A 189 17.84 -18.28 3.24
C ASP A 189 18.19 -18.56 1.76
N GLU A 190 19.43 -18.92 1.49
CA GLU A 190 19.89 -19.30 0.15
C GLU A 190 19.16 -20.55 -0.38
N LEU A 191 18.97 -21.58 0.46
CA LEU A 191 18.21 -22.78 0.11
C LEU A 191 16.75 -22.45 -0.29
N LEU A 192 16.11 -21.53 0.40
CA LEU A 192 14.74 -21.10 0.06
C LEU A 192 14.69 -20.45 -1.31
N VAL A 193 15.61 -19.55 -1.60
CA VAL A 193 15.68 -18.84 -2.88
C VAL A 193 16.04 -19.79 -4.02
N GLN A 194 17.02 -20.69 -3.80
CA GLN A 194 17.37 -21.74 -4.75
C GLN A 194 16.17 -22.64 -5.04
N THR A 195 15.49 -23.13 -4.00
CA THR A 195 14.27 -23.95 -4.16
C THR A 195 13.23 -23.24 -4.99
N ALA A 196 13.04 -21.95 -4.76
CA ALA A 196 12.08 -21.16 -5.52
C ALA A 196 12.47 -21.09 -7.00
N ARG A 197 13.72 -20.75 -7.31
CA ARG A 197 14.21 -20.64 -8.70
C ARG A 197 14.14 -21.99 -9.41
N ASP A 198 14.60 -23.07 -8.76
CA ASP A 198 14.54 -24.42 -9.33
C ASP A 198 13.11 -24.87 -9.62
N THR A 199 12.16 -24.48 -8.77
CA THR A 199 10.74 -24.83 -8.94
C THR A 199 10.08 -24.10 -10.10
N VAL A 200 10.31 -22.79 -10.23
CA VAL A 200 9.58 -21.97 -11.22
C VAL A 200 10.31 -21.81 -12.55
N GLY A 201 11.61 -22.15 -12.59
CA GLY A 201 12.47 -21.96 -13.77
C GLY A 201 12.74 -20.48 -14.11
N ASP A 202 13.47 -20.25 -15.20
CA ASP A 202 13.99 -18.92 -15.57
C ASP A 202 12.94 -17.96 -16.14
N ASN A 203 11.75 -18.46 -16.50
CA ASN A 203 10.71 -17.66 -17.16
C ASN A 203 9.72 -16.99 -16.18
N VAL A 204 9.93 -17.14 -14.88
CA VAL A 204 9.11 -16.52 -13.84
C VAL A 204 9.95 -15.53 -13.04
N GLU A 205 9.50 -14.29 -12.97
CA GLU A 205 10.15 -13.27 -12.15
C GLU A 205 9.91 -13.58 -10.66
N LEU A 206 11.00 -13.57 -9.89
CA LEU A 206 10.94 -13.77 -8.44
C LEU A 206 11.34 -12.49 -7.72
N MET A 207 10.62 -12.16 -6.67
CA MET A 207 10.89 -11.05 -5.78
C MET A 207 10.94 -11.56 -4.35
N VAL A 208 11.79 -10.94 -3.53
CA VAL A 208 11.96 -11.29 -2.12
C VAL A 208 11.63 -10.11 -1.25
N ASP A 209 10.75 -10.33 -0.27
CA ASP A 209 10.33 -9.37 0.72
C ASP A 209 10.79 -9.86 2.12
N ALA A 210 11.75 -9.15 2.69
CA ALA A 210 12.32 -9.48 4.00
C ALA A 210 11.61 -8.78 5.17
N GLY A 211 10.52 -8.09 4.90
CA GLY A 211 9.69 -7.43 5.92
C GLY A 211 9.34 -8.40 7.07
N GLY A 212 9.38 -7.91 8.28
CA GLY A 212 9.31 -8.77 9.45
C GLY A 212 8.16 -8.44 10.38
N SER A 213 6.96 -8.96 10.10
CA SER A 213 5.85 -8.82 11.01
C SER A 213 5.97 -9.65 12.30
N GLU A 214 6.65 -10.79 12.26
CA GLU A 214 6.79 -11.66 13.44
C GLU A 214 7.94 -11.25 14.36
N GLN A 215 9.00 -10.71 13.79
CA GLN A 215 10.13 -10.18 14.54
C GLN A 215 10.57 -8.90 13.89
N PHE A 216 10.59 -7.85 14.66
CA PHE A 216 10.98 -6.53 14.22
C PHE A 216 12.40 -6.55 13.64
N TRP A 217 12.56 -6.34 12.37
CA TRP A 217 13.79 -6.29 11.57
C TRP A 217 15.09 -6.60 12.35
N PRO A 218 15.47 -7.88 12.55
CA PRO A 218 16.58 -8.23 13.44
C PRO A 218 17.95 -7.96 12.83
N HIS A 219 18.01 -7.63 11.55
CA HIS A 219 19.23 -7.52 10.78
C HIS A 219 19.56 -6.06 10.44
N GLY A 220 20.86 -5.79 10.27
CA GLY A 220 21.36 -4.50 9.84
C GLY A 220 21.90 -4.51 8.41
N THR A 221 22.51 -3.41 8.01
CA THR A 221 22.99 -3.14 6.65
C THR A 221 23.94 -4.22 6.10
N ASN A 222 24.77 -4.84 6.95
CA ASN A 222 25.69 -5.91 6.52
C ASN A 222 24.94 -7.17 6.07
N TRP A 223 23.90 -7.57 6.79
CA TRP A 223 23.07 -8.68 6.37
C TRP A 223 22.36 -8.36 5.07
N ALA A 224 21.71 -7.20 4.99
CA ALA A 224 20.99 -6.76 3.81
C ALA A 224 21.86 -6.75 2.56
N ARG A 225 23.09 -6.21 2.66
CA ARG A 225 24.07 -6.22 1.56
C ARG A 225 24.46 -7.63 1.13
N ASN A 226 24.81 -8.51 2.08
CA ASN A 226 25.23 -9.87 1.77
C ASN A 226 24.06 -10.70 1.18
N THR A 227 22.84 -10.46 1.66
CA THR A 227 21.64 -11.07 1.11
C THR A 227 21.38 -10.58 -0.32
N ALA A 228 21.48 -9.27 -0.58
CA ALA A 228 21.33 -8.73 -1.93
C ALA A 228 22.33 -9.32 -2.93
N MET A 229 23.59 -9.56 -2.50
CA MET A 229 24.59 -10.23 -3.33
C MET A 229 24.20 -11.69 -3.64
N MET A 230 23.73 -12.44 -2.65
CA MET A 230 23.23 -13.80 -2.85
C MET A 230 22.01 -13.84 -3.78
N LEU A 231 21.06 -12.91 -3.60
CA LEU A 231 19.84 -12.83 -4.41
C LEU A 231 20.13 -12.57 -5.91
N ALA A 232 21.22 -11.88 -6.22
CA ALA A 232 21.65 -11.65 -7.60
C ALA A 232 22.03 -12.94 -8.33
N ASP A 233 22.57 -13.95 -7.62
CA ASP A 233 22.95 -15.24 -8.21
C ASP A 233 21.72 -16.05 -8.66
N TYR A 234 20.53 -15.69 -8.19
CA TYR A 234 19.25 -16.34 -8.51
C TYR A 234 18.31 -15.47 -9.36
N ASP A 235 18.82 -14.42 -10.00
CA ASP A 235 18.05 -13.49 -10.85
C ASP A 235 16.78 -12.96 -10.17
N ILE A 236 16.93 -12.46 -8.93
CA ILE A 236 15.83 -11.85 -8.18
C ILE A 236 15.57 -10.44 -8.70
N THR A 237 14.32 -10.15 -9.04
CA THR A 237 13.89 -8.90 -9.68
C THR A 237 14.00 -7.69 -8.75
N TRP A 238 13.64 -7.82 -7.47
CA TRP A 238 13.91 -6.84 -6.42
C TRP A 238 13.96 -7.47 -5.03
N PHE A 239 14.63 -6.78 -4.12
CA PHE A 239 14.71 -7.10 -2.71
C PHE A 239 14.00 -6.02 -1.90
N GLU A 240 12.90 -6.40 -1.24
CA GLU A 240 11.98 -5.50 -0.55
C GLU A 240 12.21 -5.56 0.96
N GLU A 241 12.16 -4.40 1.59
CA GLU A 241 12.15 -4.21 3.05
C GLU A 241 13.29 -4.91 3.82
N ALA A 242 14.49 -4.83 3.25
CA ALA A 242 15.70 -5.42 3.82
C ALA A 242 16.14 -4.80 5.16
N LEU A 243 15.64 -3.61 5.49
CA LEU A 243 16.00 -2.81 6.67
C LEU A 243 14.74 -2.25 7.33
N PRO A 244 14.81 -1.82 8.60
CA PRO A 244 13.70 -1.11 9.24
C PRO A 244 13.23 0.09 8.40
N PRO A 245 11.92 0.34 8.32
CA PRO A 245 11.36 1.42 7.45
C PRO A 245 11.96 2.80 7.70
N ASP A 246 12.34 3.10 8.94
CA ASP A 246 12.92 4.40 9.34
C ASP A 246 14.42 4.52 9.08
N ASP A 247 15.11 3.44 8.67
CA ASP A 247 16.54 3.48 8.36
C ASP A 247 16.81 4.00 6.94
N ILE A 248 16.44 5.24 6.70
CA ILE A 248 16.62 5.90 5.40
C ILE A 248 18.08 5.89 4.93
N ASN A 249 19.03 6.11 5.85
CA ASN A 249 20.45 6.11 5.50
C ASN A 249 20.94 4.72 5.08
N GLY A 250 20.49 3.69 5.79
CA GLY A 250 20.75 2.30 5.42
C GLY A 250 20.20 1.94 4.05
N PHE A 251 18.96 2.36 3.72
CA PHE A 251 18.39 2.17 2.38
C PHE A 251 19.16 2.92 1.30
N VAL A 252 19.61 4.15 1.55
CA VAL A 252 20.45 4.93 0.61
C VAL A 252 21.78 4.21 0.36
N GLU A 253 22.44 3.70 1.39
CA GLU A 253 23.67 2.94 1.25
C GLU A 253 23.44 1.62 0.50
N LEU A 254 22.43 0.86 0.90
CA LEU A 254 22.09 -0.43 0.29
C LEU A 254 21.80 -0.28 -1.21
N THR A 255 20.99 0.70 -1.59
CA THR A 255 20.65 0.98 -3.00
C THR A 255 21.86 1.28 -3.86
N ARG A 256 22.92 1.89 -3.29
CA ARG A 256 24.15 2.22 -4.03
C ARG A 256 25.04 0.99 -4.31
N VAL A 257 24.96 -0.04 -3.46
CA VAL A 257 25.88 -1.18 -3.53
C VAL A 257 25.19 -2.48 -3.93
N SER A 258 23.88 -2.54 -3.89
CA SER A 258 23.11 -3.73 -4.22
C SER A 258 23.11 -3.99 -5.73
N PRO A 259 23.42 -5.23 -6.17
CA PRO A 259 23.26 -5.64 -7.56
C PRO A 259 21.78 -5.88 -7.93
N VAL A 260 20.88 -6.01 -6.93
CA VAL A 260 19.46 -6.22 -7.09
C VAL A 260 18.74 -4.91 -6.74
N PRO A 261 17.73 -4.48 -7.52
CA PRO A 261 16.89 -3.33 -7.15
C PRO A 261 16.31 -3.44 -5.75
N ILE A 262 16.33 -2.34 -5.01
CA ILE A 262 15.81 -2.27 -3.64
C ILE A 262 14.42 -1.62 -3.65
N SER A 263 13.48 -2.23 -2.94
CA SER A 263 12.12 -1.73 -2.72
C SER A 263 11.87 -1.57 -1.22
N GLY A 264 10.93 -0.71 -0.87
CA GLY A 264 10.49 -0.47 0.50
C GLY A 264 9.40 0.58 0.53
N GLY A 265 8.84 0.82 1.70
CA GLY A 265 7.83 1.86 1.88
C GLY A 265 6.65 1.44 2.74
N GLU A 266 6.89 0.52 3.69
CA GLU A 266 5.91 0.11 4.71
C GLU A 266 5.41 1.27 5.59
#